data_311f87bd20fa63b31a111bf303029588
#
_entry.id   311f87bd20fa63b31a111bf303029588
#
_cell.length_a   1.000
_cell.length_b   1.000
_cell.length_c   1.000
_cell.angle_alpha   90.00
_cell.angle_beta   90.00
_cell.angle_gamma   90.00
#
_symmetry.space_group_name_H-M   'P 1'
#
loop_
_entity.id
_entity.type
_entity.pdbx_description
1 polymer ?
#
loop_
_entity_poly.entity_id
_entity_poly.type
_entity_poly.pdbx_seq_one_letter_code
_entity_poly.pdbx_strand_id
1 'polypeptide(L)'
;MSKKIITFSIIVLMSFLCFSCKDEVLPKPSSYLRLDYPEAEYANFETNHCPFTFEMNSEAVIKGENDCGFTVSYPKMKATIYLTYKPVNNNINKLLRDAQKLTYSHVIKADNILEQPYLNSNKKVFGMFYQVNGNAATNSQFYATDSTKHFVTGSVYFYAKPNFDSIMPAASYVKNDMRRLMETLKWK
;
A
#
# COMPACT_ATOMS: atom_id res chain seq x y z
N MET A 1 59.15 -7.00 51.83
CA MET A 1 58.15 -7.87 51.19
C MET A 1 56.78 -7.19 51.06
N SER A 2 56.35 -6.33 51.94
CA SER A 2 55.02 -5.73 51.99
C SER A 2 54.72 -4.80 50.82
N LYS A 3 55.61 -3.90 50.39
CA LYS A 3 55.37 -2.94 49.29
C LYS A 3 55.11 -3.60 47.91
N LYS A 4 55.81 -4.69 47.59
CA LYS A 4 55.63 -5.42 46.33
C LYS A 4 54.27 -6.13 46.26
N ILE A 5 53.76 -6.60 47.38
CA ILE A 5 52.45 -7.27 47.49
C ILE A 5 51.34 -6.24 47.28
N ILE A 6 51.47 -5.05 47.85
CA ILE A 6 50.52 -3.96 47.73
C ILE A 6 50.45 -3.46 46.25
N THR A 7 51.62 -3.30 45.61
CA THR A 7 51.68 -2.88 44.21
C THR A 7 51.06 -3.92 43.27
N PHE A 8 51.30 -5.19 43.52
CA PHE A 8 50.69 -6.28 42.74
C PHE A 8 49.17 -6.33 42.91
N SER A 9 48.70 -6.14 44.16
CA SER A 9 47.24 -6.10 44.43
C SER A 9 46.53 -4.93 43.74
N ILE A 10 47.17 -3.76 43.66
CA ILE A 10 46.63 -2.58 42.98
C ILE A 10 46.56 -2.81 41.46
N ILE A 11 47.58 -3.46 40.87
CA ILE A 11 47.59 -3.77 39.43
C ILE A 11 46.49 -4.77 39.08
N VAL A 12 46.25 -5.79 39.90
CA VAL A 12 45.17 -6.76 39.70
C VAL A 12 43.80 -6.10 39.84
N LEU A 13 43.62 -5.22 40.81
CA LEU A 13 42.36 -4.48 41.00
C LEU A 13 42.07 -3.54 39.83
N MET A 14 43.09 -2.90 39.28
CA MET A 14 43.00 -2.00 38.14
C MET A 14 42.69 -2.76 36.83
N SER A 15 43.13 -4.01 36.71
CA SER A 15 42.83 -4.89 35.57
C SER A 15 41.35 -5.29 35.51
N PHE A 16 40.67 -5.39 36.66
CA PHE A 16 39.22 -5.70 36.70
C PHE A 16 38.31 -4.54 36.31
N LEU A 17 38.80 -3.31 36.32
CA LEU A 17 38.02 -2.12 35.91
C LEU A 17 37.94 -1.96 34.38
N CYS A 18 38.71 -2.71 33.60
CA CYS A 18 38.74 -2.63 32.14
C CYS A 18 37.68 -3.52 31.44
N PHE A 19 36.87 -4.29 32.17
CA PHE A 19 35.72 -4.97 31.61
C PHE A 19 34.54 -4.00 31.52
N SER A 20 34.65 -3.02 30.65
CA SER A 20 33.52 -2.22 30.23
C SER A 20 32.58 -3.13 29.40
N CYS A 21 31.42 -3.40 29.93
CA CYS A 21 30.35 -4.00 29.14
C CYS A 21 30.19 -3.16 27.88
N LYS A 22 30.42 -3.76 26.72
CA LYS A 22 29.91 -3.21 25.46
C LYS A 22 28.40 -3.39 25.52
N ASP A 23 27.69 -2.30 25.81
CA ASP A 23 26.24 -2.28 25.54
C ASP A 23 26.04 -2.67 24.08
N GLU A 24 25.34 -3.76 23.83
CA GLU A 24 24.87 -4.07 22.50
C GLU A 24 24.03 -2.89 22.01
N VAL A 25 24.54 -2.19 21.00
CA VAL A 25 23.80 -1.12 20.34
C VAL A 25 22.65 -1.79 19.60
N LEU A 26 21.50 -1.90 20.27
CA LEU A 26 20.26 -2.30 19.59
C LEU A 26 19.97 -1.27 18.51
N PRO A 27 19.84 -1.68 17.24
CA PRO A 27 19.44 -0.78 16.18
C PRO A 27 18.12 -0.13 16.57
N LYS A 28 18.08 1.20 16.61
CA LYS A 28 16.82 1.91 16.83
C LYS A 28 15.87 1.55 15.68
N PRO A 29 14.61 1.21 15.97
CA PRO A 29 13.65 0.99 14.90
C PRO A 29 13.58 2.23 14.03
N SER A 30 13.45 2.02 12.71
CA SER A 30 13.29 3.12 11.75
C SER A 30 12.10 3.97 12.17
N SER A 31 12.34 5.28 12.39
CA SER A 31 11.24 6.19 12.67
C SER A 31 10.57 6.58 11.36
N TYR A 32 9.28 6.37 11.26
CA TYR A 32 8.48 6.87 10.14
C TYR A 32 8.08 8.32 10.40
N LEU A 33 8.00 9.11 9.33
CA LEU A 33 7.46 10.45 9.40
C LEU A 33 5.99 10.36 9.84
N ARG A 34 5.67 10.88 11.02
CA ARG A 34 4.30 10.95 11.49
C ARG A 34 3.59 12.09 10.75
N LEU A 35 2.75 11.72 9.79
CA LEU A 35 1.85 12.63 9.11
C LEU A 35 0.44 12.31 9.58
N ASP A 36 -0.25 13.32 10.08
CA ASP A 36 -1.66 13.22 10.45
C ASP A 36 -2.49 13.58 9.21
N TYR A 37 -3.27 12.62 8.74
CA TYR A 37 -4.24 12.82 7.66
C TYR A 37 -5.63 13.03 8.26
N PRO A 38 -6.51 13.79 7.59
CA PRO A 38 -7.89 13.96 8.06
C PRO A 38 -8.61 12.61 8.13
N GLU A 39 -9.59 12.51 9.02
CA GLU A 39 -10.48 11.36 9.02
C GLU A 39 -11.16 11.23 7.66
N ALA A 40 -11.25 9.99 7.17
CA ALA A 40 -11.77 9.74 5.85
C ALA A 40 -13.31 9.84 5.85
N GLU A 41 -13.85 10.80 5.13
CA GLU A 41 -15.27 10.94 4.84
C GLU A 41 -15.55 10.46 3.43
N TYR A 42 -16.59 9.63 3.25
CA TYR A 42 -16.88 9.01 1.95
C TYR A 42 -18.22 9.49 1.40
N ALA A 43 -18.22 9.78 0.10
CA ALA A 43 -19.42 10.12 -0.66
C ALA A 43 -19.57 9.17 -1.85
N ASN A 44 -20.81 8.90 -2.24
CA ASN A 44 -21.09 8.10 -3.42
C ASN A 44 -20.66 8.85 -4.69
N PHE A 45 -19.87 8.20 -5.51
CA PHE A 45 -19.48 8.69 -6.83
C PHE A 45 -20.26 7.93 -7.92
N GLU A 46 -20.93 8.69 -8.76
CA GLU A 46 -21.73 8.15 -9.84
C GLU A 46 -21.62 9.03 -11.08
N THR A 47 -21.54 8.41 -12.25
CA THR A 47 -21.67 9.08 -13.54
C THR A 47 -22.76 8.41 -14.37
N ASN A 48 -23.40 9.18 -15.26
CA ASN A 48 -24.52 8.68 -16.05
C ASN A 48 -24.11 7.67 -17.13
N HIS A 49 -22.85 7.65 -17.53
CA HIS A 49 -22.38 6.81 -18.64
C HIS A 49 -21.53 5.61 -18.21
N CYS A 50 -21.22 5.48 -16.92
CA CYS A 50 -20.49 4.32 -16.45
C CYS A 50 -21.40 3.30 -15.77
N PRO A 51 -21.18 1.99 -16.02
CA PRO A 51 -22.06 0.94 -15.54
C PRO A 51 -21.76 0.52 -14.09
N PHE A 52 -21.16 1.41 -13.31
CA PHE A 52 -20.84 1.17 -11.89
C PHE A 52 -20.82 2.46 -11.10
N THR A 53 -20.95 2.31 -9.78
CA THR A 53 -20.79 3.35 -8.76
C THR A 53 -19.87 2.86 -7.67
N PHE A 54 -19.31 3.76 -6.89
CA PHE A 54 -18.48 3.45 -5.72
C PHE A 54 -18.46 4.62 -4.74
N GLU A 55 -17.99 4.39 -3.52
CA GLU A 55 -17.75 5.47 -2.58
C GLU A 55 -16.30 5.95 -2.68
N MET A 56 -16.15 7.27 -2.65
CA MET A 56 -14.88 7.96 -2.77
C MET A 56 -14.67 8.88 -1.57
N ASN A 57 -13.43 8.99 -1.11
CA ASN A 57 -13.05 9.93 -0.07
C ASN A 57 -13.23 11.38 -0.56
N SER A 58 -13.80 12.25 0.28
CA SER A 58 -14.03 13.68 -0.01
C SER A 58 -12.74 14.50 -0.19
N GLU A 59 -11.61 14.03 0.35
CA GLU A 59 -10.27 14.62 0.12
C GLU A 59 -9.72 14.34 -1.29
N ALA A 60 -10.31 13.40 -2.02
CA ALA A 60 -9.91 13.05 -3.37
C ALA A 60 -10.65 13.86 -4.43
N VAL A 61 -9.98 14.09 -5.55
CA VAL A 61 -10.54 14.82 -6.70
C VAL A 61 -10.45 13.96 -7.94
N ILE A 62 -11.57 13.85 -8.68
CA ILE A 62 -11.55 13.19 -9.99
C ILE A 62 -10.86 14.11 -11.00
N LYS A 63 -9.86 13.56 -11.70
CA LYS A 63 -9.15 14.20 -12.79
C LYS A 63 -9.19 13.30 -14.01
N GLY A 64 -9.79 13.78 -15.07
CA GLY A 64 -9.88 13.02 -16.31
C GLY A 64 -10.84 11.84 -16.20
N GLU A 65 -11.72 11.76 -17.14
CA GLU A 65 -12.71 10.72 -17.33
C GLU A 65 -12.72 10.36 -18.81
N ASN A 66 -12.30 9.14 -19.14
CA ASN A 66 -12.36 8.60 -20.50
C ASN A 66 -12.87 7.17 -20.43
N ASP A 67 -13.93 6.87 -21.18
CA ASP A 67 -14.47 5.51 -21.33
C ASP A 67 -14.63 4.75 -20.00
N CYS A 68 -15.14 5.45 -18.97
CA CYS A 68 -15.26 4.93 -17.59
C CYS A 68 -13.91 4.57 -16.92
N GLY A 69 -12.82 5.16 -17.37
CA GLY A 69 -11.57 5.25 -16.65
C GLY A 69 -11.49 6.53 -15.85
N PHE A 70 -11.11 6.46 -14.59
CA PHE A 70 -11.03 7.60 -13.68
C PHE A 70 -9.65 7.75 -13.08
N THR A 71 -9.24 8.99 -12.90
CA THR A 71 -8.05 9.36 -12.15
C THR A 71 -8.48 10.00 -10.83
N VAL A 72 -8.43 9.23 -9.73
CA VAL A 72 -8.77 9.71 -8.39
C VAL A 72 -7.51 10.25 -7.75
N SER A 73 -7.38 11.57 -7.68
CA SER A 73 -6.16 12.27 -7.25
C SER A 73 -6.26 12.72 -5.80
N TYR A 74 -5.18 12.52 -5.04
CA TYR A 74 -4.95 13.02 -3.68
C TYR A 74 -3.81 14.05 -3.70
N PRO A 75 -4.08 15.34 -4.00
CA PRO A 75 -3.03 16.32 -4.23
C PRO A 75 -2.11 16.51 -3.02
N LYS A 76 -2.67 16.55 -1.81
CA LYS A 76 -1.92 16.72 -0.55
C LYS A 76 -0.93 15.56 -0.26
N MET A 77 -1.23 14.36 -0.77
CA MET A 77 -0.44 13.15 -0.58
C MET A 77 0.43 12.83 -1.79
N LYS A 78 0.32 13.60 -2.87
CA LYS A 78 0.97 13.32 -4.17
C LYS A 78 0.69 11.90 -4.65
N ALA A 79 -0.53 11.41 -4.39
CA ALA A 79 -0.97 10.07 -4.74
C ALA A 79 -2.11 10.11 -5.76
N THR A 80 -2.23 9.05 -6.53
CA THR A 80 -3.29 8.90 -7.53
C THR A 80 -3.71 7.45 -7.63
N ILE A 81 -5.01 7.19 -7.62
CA ILE A 81 -5.59 5.89 -7.99
C ILE A 81 -6.04 5.99 -9.45
N TYR A 82 -5.50 5.15 -10.30
CA TYR A 82 -5.96 4.98 -11.67
C TYR A 82 -6.97 3.84 -11.72
N LEU A 83 -8.20 4.15 -12.10
CA LEU A 83 -9.26 3.19 -12.31
C LEU A 83 -9.46 2.99 -13.83
N THR A 84 -9.56 1.74 -14.25
CA THR A 84 -9.83 1.38 -15.64
C THR A 84 -10.97 0.38 -15.69
N TYR A 85 -12.00 0.69 -16.46
CA TYR A 85 -13.10 -0.21 -16.75
C TYR A 85 -12.87 -0.91 -18.09
N LYS A 86 -13.25 -2.17 -18.17
CA LYS A 86 -13.30 -2.94 -19.43
C LYS A 86 -14.56 -3.80 -19.46
N PRO A 87 -15.33 -3.81 -20.55
CA PRO A 87 -16.42 -4.75 -20.71
C PRO A 87 -15.86 -6.17 -20.86
N VAL A 88 -16.55 -7.15 -20.29
CA VAL A 88 -16.26 -8.57 -20.48
C VAL A 88 -17.00 -9.07 -21.71
N ASN A 89 -16.25 -9.46 -22.74
CA ASN A 89 -16.74 -9.99 -24.00
C ASN A 89 -16.15 -11.39 -24.25
N ASN A 90 -16.55 -12.38 -23.44
CA ASN A 90 -16.01 -13.74 -23.44
C ASN A 90 -14.48 -13.82 -23.22
N ASN A 91 -13.88 -12.76 -22.66
CA ASN A 91 -12.44 -12.61 -22.51
C ASN A 91 -11.99 -12.49 -21.03
N ILE A 92 -12.83 -12.90 -20.08
CA ILE A 92 -12.55 -12.77 -18.64
C ILE A 92 -11.20 -13.37 -18.24
N ASN A 93 -10.84 -14.54 -18.76
CA ASN A 93 -9.55 -15.18 -18.46
C ASN A 93 -8.35 -14.36 -18.96
N LYS A 94 -8.50 -13.61 -20.05
CA LYS A 94 -7.48 -12.69 -20.52
C LYS A 94 -7.36 -11.48 -19.59
N LEU A 95 -8.49 -10.87 -19.19
CA LEU A 95 -8.52 -9.72 -18.30
C LEU A 95 -7.90 -10.05 -16.93
N LEU A 96 -8.22 -11.22 -16.39
CA LEU A 96 -7.63 -11.71 -15.14
C LEU A 96 -6.12 -11.90 -15.26
N ARG A 97 -5.63 -12.53 -16.33
CA ARG A 97 -4.18 -12.68 -16.56
C ARG A 97 -3.48 -11.35 -16.72
N ASP A 98 -4.09 -10.39 -17.44
CA ASP A 98 -3.51 -9.07 -17.64
C ASP A 98 -3.40 -8.31 -16.31
N ALA A 99 -4.44 -8.36 -15.45
CA ALA A 99 -4.43 -7.77 -14.12
C ALA A 99 -3.35 -8.40 -13.23
N GLN A 100 -3.26 -9.73 -13.17
CA GLN A 100 -2.23 -10.43 -12.42
C GLN A 100 -0.83 -10.11 -12.94
N LYS A 101 -0.61 -10.13 -14.26
CA LYS A 101 0.67 -9.78 -14.86
C LYS A 101 1.11 -8.38 -14.49
N LEU A 102 0.19 -7.42 -14.46
CA LEU A 102 0.49 -6.05 -14.02
C LEU A 102 0.98 -6.04 -12.57
N THR A 103 0.29 -6.74 -11.67
CA THR A 103 0.68 -6.84 -10.26
C THR A 103 2.05 -7.48 -10.10
N TYR A 104 2.26 -8.64 -10.71
CA TYR A 104 3.52 -9.39 -10.57
C TYR A 104 4.71 -8.77 -11.32
N SER A 105 4.50 -7.82 -12.23
CA SER A 105 5.60 -7.05 -12.80
C SER A 105 6.37 -6.23 -11.76
N HIS A 106 5.80 -6.00 -10.58
CA HIS A 106 6.42 -5.27 -9.47
C HIS A 106 7.24 -6.16 -8.53
N VAL A 107 7.21 -7.48 -8.67
CA VAL A 107 7.91 -8.46 -7.79
C VAL A 107 9.41 -8.16 -7.68
N ILE A 108 10.05 -7.67 -8.73
CA ILE A 108 11.50 -7.40 -8.75
C ILE A 108 11.91 -6.37 -7.69
N LYS A 109 10.99 -5.45 -7.30
CA LYS A 109 11.23 -4.37 -6.33
C LYS A 109 10.32 -4.45 -5.10
N ALA A 110 9.46 -5.44 -5.05
CA ALA A 110 8.60 -5.70 -3.89
C ALA A 110 9.31 -6.65 -2.93
N ASP A 111 9.17 -6.39 -1.64
CA ASP A 111 9.60 -7.32 -0.59
C ASP A 111 8.63 -8.50 -0.50
N ASN A 112 7.33 -8.21 -0.59
CA ASN A 112 6.27 -9.20 -0.70
C ASN A 112 5.01 -8.62 -1.36
N ILE A 113 4.14 -9.51 -1.84
CA ILE A 113 2.79 -9.17 -2.34
C ILE A 113 1.79 -10.00 -1.54
N LEU A 114 0.90 -9.32 -0.82
CA LEU A 114 -0.20 -9.95 -0.10
C LEU A 114 -1.45 -9.93 -0.98
N GLU A 115 -2.03 -11.10 -1.18
CA GLU A 115 -3.26 -11.29 -1.94
C GLU A 115 -4.44 -11.44 -0.99
N GLN A 116 -5.48 -10.66 -1.20
CA GLN A 116 -6.67 -10.64 -0.36
C GLN A 116 -7.90 -10.78 -1.25
N PRO A 117 -8.51 -11.97 -1.33
CA PRO A 117 -9.72 -12.17 -2.11
C PRO A 117 -10.89 -11.39 -1.53
N TYR A 118 -11.70 -10.82 -2.41
CA TYR A 118 -12.95 -10.15 -2.06
C TYR A 118 -14.11 -10.80 -2.79
N LEU A 119 -15.11 -11.23 -2.02
CA LEU A 119 -16.28 -11.94 -2.52
C LEU A 119 -17.55 -11.31 -1.93
N ASN A 120 -18.37 -10.69 -2.76
CA ASN A 120 -19.67 -10.16 -2.38
C ASN A 120 -20.75 -10.67 -3.34
N SER A 121 -21.36 -11.78 -2.98
CA SER A 121 -22.38 -12.45 -3.81
C SER A 121 -23.64 -11.59 -3.99
N ASN A 122 -24.01 -10.79 -2.98
CA ASN A 122 -25.20 -9.94 -3.05
C ASN A 122 -25.05 -8.83 -4.10
N LYS A 123 -23.87 -8.25 -4.21
CA LYS A 123 -23.54 -7.21 -5.19
C LYS A 123 -22.97 -7.78 -6.49
N LYS A 124 -22.75 -9.10 -6.56
CA LYS A 124 -22.02 -9.78 -7.65
C LYS A 124 -20.67 -9.12 -7.93
N VAL A 125 -19.92 -8.81 -6.88
CA VAL A 125 -18.57 -8.23 -6.98
C VAL A 125 -17.58 -9.24 -6.45
N PHE A 126 -16.73 -9.74 -7.34
CA PHE A 126 -15.68 -10.72 -7.07
C PHE A 126 -14.34 -10.12 -7.49
N GLY A 127 -13.33 -10.25 -6.67
CA GLY A 127 -12.06 -9.62 -7.00
C GLY A 127 -10.90 -10.05 -6.11
N MET A 128 -9.78 -9.42 -6.35
CA MET A 128 -8.57 -9.56 -5.56
C MET A 128 -7.99 -8.21 -5.25
N PHE A 129 -7.66 -7.98 -4.00
CA PHE A 129 -6.89 -6.82 -3.57
C PHE A 129 -5.45 -7.26 -3.32
N TYR A 130 -4.51 -6.55 -3.92
CA TYR A 130 -3.07 -6.79 -3.79
C TYR A 130 -2.46 -5.65 -2.98
N GLN A 131 -1.75 -6.00 -1.91
CA GLN A 131 -0.90 -5.08 -1.19
C GLN A 131 0.56 -5.40 -1.53
N VAL A 132 1.25 -4.44 -2.13
CA VAL A 132 2.65 -4.56 -2.54
C VAL A 132 3.51 -3.79 -1.55
N ASN A 133 4.31 -4.50 -0.78
CA ASN A 133 5.23 -3.90 0.18
C ASN A 133 6.63 -3.79 -0.45
N GLY A 134 7.41 -2.78 -0.02
CA GLY A 134 8.74 -2.51 -0.55
C GLY A 134 8.79 -1.35 -1.55
N ASN A 135 9.93 -1.17 -2.21
CA ASN A 135 10.22 -0.04 -3.09
C ASN A 135 9.62 -0.19 -4.51
N ALA A 136 8.41 -0.76 -4.59
CA ALA A 136 7.68 -0.90 -5.83
C ALA A 136 7.04 0.43 -6.27
N ALA A 137 6.78 0.58 -7.57
CA ALA A 137 6.15 1.78 -8.13
C ALA A 137 4.68 1.92 -7.72
N THR A 138 4.01 0.82 -7.41
CA THR A 138 2.65 0.77 -6.87
C THR A 138 2.64 0.01 -5.55
N ASN A 139 1.87 0.49 -4.58
CA ASN A 139 1.75 -0.12 -3.26
C ASN A 139 0.44 -0.89 -3.08
N SER A 140 -0.54 -0.63 -3.93
CA SER A 140 -1.83 -1.31 -3.89
C SER A 140 -2.44 -1.40 -5.27
N GLN A 141 -3.03 -2.55 -5.57
CA GLN A 141 -3.78 -2.80 -6.79
C GLN A 141 -5.01 -3.65 -6.48
N PHE A 142 -6.01 -3.58 -7.32
CA PHE A 142 -7.12 -4.52 -7.27
C PHE A 142 -7.69 -4.77 -8.67
N TYR A 143 -8.41 -5.85 -8.80
CA TYR A 143 -9.44 -5.99 -9.82
C TYR A 143 -10.76 -6.40 -9.15
N ALA A 144 -11.86 -6.02 -9.80
CA ALA A 144 -13.22 -6.41 -9.43
C ALA A 144 -14.03 -6.70 -10.69
N THR A 145 -14.88 -7.72 -10.64
CA THR A 145 -15.69 -8.17 -11.77
C THR A 145 -16.99 -8.84 -11.31
N ASP A 146 -18.00 -8.83 -12.14
CA ASP A 146 -19.19 -9.70 -12.01
C ASP A 146 -19.01 -11.03 -12.75
N SER A 147 -17.82 -11.26 -13.31
CA SER A 147 -17.44 -12.43 -14.13
C SER A 147 -18.12 -12.53 -15.50
N THR A 148 -19.09 -11.69 -15.80
CA THR A 148 -19.93 -11.81 -17.00
C THR A 148 -19.91 -10.60 -17.91
N LYS A 149 -19.98 -9.38 -17.37
CA LYS A 149 -20.13 -8.14 -18.13
C LYS A 149 -19.10 -7.06 -17.79
N HIS A 150 -18.68 -7.01 -16.54
CA HIS A 150 -17.96 -5.88 -15.98
C HIS A 150 -16.61 -6.29 -15.39
N PHE A 151 -15.59 -5.50 -15.67
CA PHE A 151 -14.25 -5.66 -15.13
C PHE A 151 -13.64 -4.29 -14.85
N VAL A 152 -13.26 -4.05 -13.58
CA VAL A 152 -12.59 -2.82 -13.14
C VAL A 152 -11.25 -3.18 -12.54
N THR A 153 -10.21 -2.42 -12.87
CA THR A 153 -8.92 -2.48 -12.18
C THR A 153 -8.60 -1.14 -11.55
N GLY A 154 -7.88 -1.18 -10.45
CA GLY A 154 -7.35 0.00 -9.79
C GLY A 154 -5.90 -0.17 -9.43
N SER A 155 -5.10 0.90 -9.52
CA SER A 155 -3.69 0.92 -9.13
C SER A 155 -3.33 2.26 -8.51
N VAL A 156 -2.59 2.23 -7.39
CA VAL A 156 -2.12 3.44 -6.69
C VAL A 156 -0.70 3.77 -7.14
N TYR A 157 -0.46 5.04 -7.48
CA TYR A 157 0.88 5.56 -7.75
C TYR A 157 1.14 6.82 -6.94
N PHE A 158 2.39 6.99 -6.53
CA PHE A 158 2.89 8.19 -5.87
C PHE A 158 3.83 8.96 -6.78
N TYR A 159 3.65 10.29 -6.85
CA TYR A 159 4.58 11.20 -7.56
C TYR A 159 5.79 11.50 -6.67
N ALA A 160 6.51 10.45 -6.30
CA ALA A 160 7.74 10.50 -5.52
C ALA A 160 8.68 9.39 -5.99
N LYS A 161 9.99 9.54 -5.75
CA LYS A 161 10.90 8.40 -5.91
C LYS A 161 10.44 7.29 -4.98
N PRO A 162 10.39 6.03 -5.45
CA PRO A 162 10.03 4.90 -4.61
C PRO A 162 10.96 4.85 -3.39
N ASN A 163 10.41 5.20 -2.24
CA ASN A 163 11.03 5.07 -0.92
C ASN A 163 9.90 4.68 0.02
N PHE A 164 9.77 3.39 0.24
CA PHE A 164 8.66 2.80 0.98
C PHE A 164 8.45 3.46 2.34
N ASP A 165 9.53 3.66 3.09
CA ASP A 165 9.46 4.20 4.45
C ASP A 165 8.90 5.63 4.48
N SER A 166 9.29 6.46 3.52
CA SER A 166 8.85 7.86 3.48
C SER A 166 7.41 8.05 3.01
N ILE A 167 6.91 7.16 2.15
CA ILE A 167 5.54 7.23 1.63
C ILE A 167 4.54 6.39 2.43
N MET A 168 5.01 5.55 3.35
CA MET A 168 4.20 4.56 4.06
C MET A 168 2.94 5.14 4.73
N PRO A 169 2.97 6.30 5.43
CA PRO A 169 1.76 6.87 6.01
C PRO A 169 0.70 7.21 4.95
N ALA A 170 1.11 7.86 3.85
CA ALA A 170 0.23 8.17 2.72
C ALA A 170 -0.24 6.90 2.01
N ALA A 171 0.66 5.93 1.81
CA ALA A 171 0.34 4.67 1.18
C ALA A 171 -0.69 3.87 1.99
N SER A 172 -0.58 3.90 3.33
CA SER A 172 -1.56 3.25 4.21
C SER A 172 -2.93 3.93 4.14
N TYR A 173 -2.96 5.26 4.13
CA TYR A 173 -4.20 6.02 4.00
C TYR A 173 -4.90 5.73 2.67
N VAL A 174 -4.22 5.93 1.54
CA VAL A 174 -4.80 5.75 0.19
C VAL A 174 -5.13 4.27 -0.08
N LYS A 175 -4.39 3.33 0.50
CA LYS A 175 -4.72 1.89 0.45
C LYS A 175 -6.10 1.60 1.06
N ASN A 176 -6.40 2.21 2.20
CA ASN A 176 -7.71 2.02 2.86
C ASN A 176 -8.83 2.61 2.02
N ASP A 177 -8.62 3.78 1.41
CA ASP A 177 -9.58 4.40 0.50
C ASP A 177 -9.80 3.55 -0.76
N MET A 178 -8.73 3.02 -1.34
CA MET A 178 -8.83 2.12 -2.48
C MET A 178 -9.58 0.83 -2.15
N ARG A 179 -9.37 0.29 -0.95
CA ARG A 179 -10.14 -0.86 -0.45
C ARG A 179 -11.62 -0.50 -0.32
N ARG A 180 -11.93 0.65 0.31
CA ARG A 180 -13.29 1.15 0.44
C ARG A 180 -13.98 1.27 -0.92
N LEU A 181 -13.29 1.84 -1.91
CA LEU A 181 -13.75 1.96 -3.27
C LEU A 181 -14.14 0.58 -3.86
N MET A 182 -13.26 -0.43 -3.74
CA MET A 182 -13.54 -1.78 -4.22
C MET A 182 -14.73 -2.43 -3.49
N GLU A 183 -14.80 -2.30 -2.16
CA GLU A 183 -15.84 -2.93 -1.33
C GLU A 183 -17.22 -2.29 -1.50
N THR A 184 -17.26 -1.01 -1.87
CA THR A 184 -18.51 -0.27 -2.10
C THR A 184 -18.98 -0.29 -3.55
N LEU A 185 -18.17 -0.83 -4.45
CA LEU A 185 -18.48 -0.94 -5.88
C LEU A 185 -19.82 -1.66 -6.09
N LYS A 186 -20.64 -1.07 -6.96
CA LYS A 186 -21.94 -1.59 -7.38
C LYS A 186 -22.06 -1.48 -8.90
N TRP A 187 -22.47 -2.56 -9.53
CA TRP A 187 -22.84 -2.53 -10.96
C TRP A 187 -24.25 -1.95 -11.15
N LYS A 188 -24.46 -1.24 -12.25
CA LYS A 188 -25.78 -0.72 -12.67
C LYS A 188 -26.50 -1.70 -13.58
#